data_2b3f24c8c77c20f5bd77cd43e4b65151
#
_entry.id   2b3f24c8c77c20f5bd77cd43e4b65151
#
_cell.length_a   1.000
_cell.length_b   1.000
_cell.length_c   1.000
_cell.angle_alpha   90.00
_cell.angle_beta   90.00
_cell.angle_gamma   90.00
#
_symmetry.space_group_name_H-M   'P 1'
#
loop_
_entity.id
_entity.type
_entity.pdbx_description
1 polymer ?
#
loop_
_entity_poly.entity_id
_entity_poly.type
_entity_poly.pdbx_seq_one_letter_code
_entity_poly.pdbx_strand_id
1 'polypeptide(L)'
;MSIHAGTCTFRPMTSTQNLVPYACIPEESRGRVHTEPESATRTCFQRDRDRIIHSAAFRRLQYKTQVFVNHEGDFFRTRLTHSLEVAQIARSVCRYLRLNEEMGEGLALAHDLGHPPFGHAGEDALKETME
;
A
#
# COMPACT_ATOMS: atom_id res chain seq x y z
N MET A 1 32.71 39.62 -9.10
CA MET A 1 31.38 39.14 -9.53
C MET A 1 31.18 37.75 -8.92
N SER A 2 30.65 37.71 -7.67
CA SER A 2 30.50 36.44 -6.92
C SER A 2 29.15 35.83 -7.21
N ILE A 3 29.17 34.65 -7.80
CA ILE A 3 27.96 33.84 -8.06
C ILE A 3 27.65 33.08 -6.76
N HIS A 4 26.60 33.50 -6.05
CA HIS A 4 26.07 32.74 -4.93
C HIS A 4 25.37 31.51 -5.49
N ALA A 5 25.96 30.33 -5.29
CA ALA A 5 25.31 29.06 -5.50
C ALA A 5 24.23 28.90 -4.44
N GLY A 6 23.00 29.23 -4.82
CA GLY A 6 21.81 28.91 -4.03
C GLY A 6 21.64 27.39 -3.98
N THR A 7 21.92 26.80 -2.82
CA THR A 7 21.56 25.41 -2.53
C THR A 7 20.04 25.27 -2.63
N CYS A 8 19.58 24.69 -3.74
CA CYS A 8 18.19 24.29 -3.90
C CYS A 8 17.93 23.13 -2.92
N THR A 9 17.49 23.46 -1.72
CA THR A 9 16.98 22.47 -0.76
C THR A 9 15.64 21.98 -1.30
N PHE A 10 15.68 20.85 -2.01
CA PHE A 10 14.47 20.13 -2.41
C PHE A 10 13.77 19.65 -1.13
N ARG A 11 12.74 20.37 -0.73
CA ARG A 11 11.85 19.95 0.34
C ARG A 11 10.86 18.98 -0.30
N PRO A 12 10.81 17.71 0.10
CA PRO A 12 9.81 16.80 -0.43
C PRO A 12 8.44 17.42 -0.19
N MET A 13 7.64 17.51 -1.25
CA MET A 13 6.23 17.96 -1.13
C MET A 13 5.47 16.86 -0.38
N THR A 14 5.56 16.87 0.93
CA THR A 14 4.70 16.06 1.77
C THR A 14 3.30 16.63 1.65
N SER A 15 2.36 15.84 1.18
CA SER A 15 0.92 16.19 1.11
C SER A 15 0.26 16.29 2.50
N THR A 16 1.06 16.57 3.52
CA THR A 16 0.60 16.74 4.91
C THR A 16 -0.09 18.08 5.17
N GLN A 17 -0.10 18.98 4.19
CA GLN A 17 -0.84 20.24 4.29
C GLN A 17 -2.34 19.95 4.22
N ASN A 18 -3.06 20.23 5.32
CA ASN A 18 -4.52 20.06 5.51
C ASN A 18 -5.03 18.69 5.99
N LEU A 19 -4.21 17.88 6.61
CA LEU A 19 -4.71 16.67 7.28
C LEU A 19 -5.48 17.03 8.57
N VAL A 20 -6.45 16.19 8.93
CA VAL A 20 -7.14 16.32 10.23
C VAL A 20 -6.20 15.95 11.39
N PRO A 21 -6.43 16.48 12.61
CA PRO A 21 -5.49 16.30 13.73
C PRO A 21 -5.23 14.83 14.15
N TYR A 22 -6.12 13.92 13.81
CA TYR A 22 -6.00 12.49 14.12
C TYR A 22 -5.49 11.67 12.92
N ALA A 23 -5.12 12.29 11.82
CA ALA A 23 -4.55 11.59 10.68
C ALA A 23 -3.12 11.15 10.98
N CYS A 24 -2.75 9.96 10.52
CA CYS A 24 -1.37 9.50 10.61
C CYS A 24 -0.46 10.35 9.74
N ILE A 25 0.59 10.88 10.33
CA ILE A 25 1.63 11.64 9.63
C ILE A 25 2.94 10.86 9.65
N PRO A 26 3.76 10.94 8.58
CA PRO A 26 5.01 10.17 8.48
C PRO A 26 5.99 10.45 9.61
N GLU A 27 6.06 11.68 10.07
CA GLU A 27 6.97 12.17 11.11
C GLU A 27 6.65 11.59 12.50
N GLU A 28 5.40 11.18 12.73
CA GLU A 28 4.94 10.54 13.98
C GLU A 28 4.83 9.02 13.86
N SER A 29 5.41 8.44 12.81
CA SER A 29 5.46 6.99 12.65
C SER A 29 6.19 6.35 13.82
N ARG A 30 5.67 5.22 14.31
CA ARG A 30 6.35 4.39 15.33
C ARG A 30 7.67 3.78 14.86
N GLY A 31 8.04 4.01 13.62
CA GLY A 31 9.25 3.47 13.02
C GLY A 31 9.10 2.02 12.57
N ARG A 32 10.22 1.35 12.45
CA ARG A 32 10.35 -0.03 11.93
C ARG A 32 11.08 -0.90 12.92
N VAL A 33 10.79 -2.20 12.90
CA VAL A 33 11.52 -3.21 13.69
C VAL A 33 13.01 -3.18 13.32
N HIS A 34 13.32 -3.03 12.04
CA HIS A 34 14.70 -2.87 11.56
C HIS A 34 14.91 -1.42 11.12
N THR A 35 15.88 -0.76 11.76
CA THR A 35 16.22 0.63 11.46
C THR A 35 16.77 0.77 10.05
N GLU A 36 16.29 1.73 9.31
CA GLU A 36 16.74 2.05 7.96
C GLU A 36 17.00 3.54 7.81
N PRO A 37 17.96 3.96 6.97
CA PRO A 37 18.15 5.37 6.67
C PRO A 37 16.89 5.95 6.02
N GLU A 38 16.58 7.18 6.36
CA GLU A 38 15.48 7.91 5.74
C GLU A 38 15.74 8.17 4.26
N SER A 39 14.67 8.25 3.48
CA SER A 39 14.78 8.60 2.07
C SER A 39 14.72 10.12 1.91
N ALA A 40 15.60 10.68 1.11
CA ALA A 40 15.59 12.11 0.80
C ALA A 40 14.34 12.55 -0.02
N THR A 41 13.66 11.62 -0.68
CA THR A 41 12.60 11.93 -1.66
C THR A 41 11.25 11.30 -1.36
N ARG A 42 11.18 10.34 -0.43
CA ARG A 42 9.96 9.56 -0.16
C ARG A 42 9.68 9.49 1.34
N THR A 43 8.40 9.60 1.70
CA THR A 43 7.94 9.36 3.08
C THR A 43 8.07 7.88 3.46
N CYS A 44 7.97 7.56 4.75
CA CYS A 44 7.96 6.16 5.22
C CYS A 44 6.77 5.39 4.63
N PHE A 45 5.60 6.01 4.49
CA PHE A 45 4.40 5.39 3.92
C PHE A 45 4.52 5.14 2.41
N GLN A 46 5.13 6.07 1.65
CA GLN A 46 5.46 5.85 0.25
C GLN A 46 6.40 4.66 0.06
N ARG A 47 7.43 4.57 0.90
CA ARG A 47 8.38 3.45 0.84
C ARG A 47 7.70 2.12 1.14
N ASP A 48 6.76 2.08 2.08
CA ASP A 48 6.02 0.86 2.41
C ASP A 48 5.07 0.45 1.30
N ARG A 49 4.32 1.39 0.74
CA ARG A 49 3.50 1.16 -0.45
C ARG A 49 4.32 0.60 -1.61
N ASP A 50 5.46 1.22 -1.92
CA ASP A 50 6.32 0.78 -3.00
C ASP A 50 6.84 -0.66 -2.75
N ARG A 51 7.20 -1.01 -1.52
CA ARG A 51 7.60 -2.38 -1.14
C ARG A 51 6.49 -3.39 -1.35
N ILE A 52 5.25 -3.04 -0.98
CA ILE A 52 4.08 -3.89 -1.21
C ILE A 52 3.94 -4.18 -2.70
N ILE A 53 3.91 -3.15 -3.54
CA ILE A 53 3.74 -3.27 -4.99
C ILE A 53 4.85 -4.13 -5.62
N HIS A 54 6.10 -3.94 -5.18
CA HIS A 54 7.25 -4.67 -5.71
C HIS A 54 7.45 -6.05 -5.09
N SER A 55 6.65 -6.44 -4.10
CA SER A 55 6.77 -7.75 -3.45
C SER A 55 6.34 -8.90 -4.36
N ALA A 56 6.96 -10.07 -4.17
CA ALA A 56 6.51 -11.28 -4.86
C ALA A 56 5.10 -11.70 -4.42
N ALA A 57 4.74 -11.41 -3.16
CA ALA A 57 3.41 -11.72 -2.62
C ALA A 57 2.31 -10.94 -3.38
N PHE A 58 2.53 -9.66 -3.65
CA PHE A 58 1.59 -8.84 -4.41
C PHE A 58 1.43 -9.32 -5.85
N ARG A 59 2.54 -9.65 -6.54
CA ARG A 59 2.49 -10.21 -7.90
C ARG A 59 1.73 -11.53 -7.98
N ARG A 60 1.82 -12.37 -6.95
CA ARG A 60 1.09 -13.66 -6.89
C ARG A 60 -0.43 -13.50 -6.83
N LEU A 61 -0.95 -12.33 -6.44
CA LEU A 61 -2.40 -12.04 -6.46
C LEU A 61 -2.99 -12.11 -7.88
N GLN A 62 -2.17 -11.93 -8.93
CA GLN A 62 -2.61 -12.06 -10.31
C GLN A 62 -3.08 -13.48 -10.64
N TYR A 63 -2.52 -14.50 -9.98
CA TYR A 63 -2.84 -15.91 -10.23
C TYR A 63 -3.93 -16.44 -9.29
N LYS A 64 -4.50 -15.58 -8.45
CA LYS A 64 -5.58 -15.92 -7.53
C LYS A 64 -6.87 -15.27 -8.01
N THR A 65 -7.92 -16.09 -8.14
CA THR A 65 -9.25 -15.62 -8.52
C THR A 65 -9.91 -14.92 -7.33
N GLN A 66 -10.74 -13.93 -7.60
CA GLN A 66 -11.47 -13.23 -6.53
C GLN A 66 -12.68 -14.05 -6.06
N VAL A 67 -13.51 -14.55 -6.98
CA VAL A 67 -14.71 -15.33 -6.67
C VAL A 67 -14.84 -16.49 -7.66
N PHE A 68 -14.62 -16.25 -8.94
CA PHE A 68 -14.78 -17.21 -10.03
C PHE A 68 -13.46 -17.61 -10.64
N VAL A 69 -13.38 -18.83 -11.19
CA VAL A 69 -12.18 -19.32 -11.86
C VAL A 69 -11.95 -18.53 -13.15
N ASN A 70 -10.78 -17.96 -13.29
CA ASN A 70 -10.38 -16.97 -14.28
C ASN A 70 -10.11 -17.57 -15.69
N HIS A 71 -10.31 -18.88 -15.90
CA HIS A 71 -9.95 -19.56 -17.14
C HIS A 71 -10.99 -19.46 -18.27
N GLU A 72 -12.21 -18.99 -17.98
CA GLU A 72 -13.33 -19.05 -18.92
C GLU A 72 -13.75 -17.71 -19.51
N GLY A 73 -12.88 -16.68 -19.49
CA GLY A 73 -13.16 -15.40 -20.16
C GLY A 73 -12.48 -14.18 -19.53
N ASP A 74 -12.40 -13.13 -20.31
CA ASP A 74 -11.73 -11.86 -19.95
C ASP A 74 -12.46 -11.01 -18.90
N PHE A 75 -13.63 -11.47 -18.44
CA PHE A 75 -14.50 -10.70 -17.53
C PHE A 75 -14.25 -10.98 -16.05
N PHE A 76 -13.41 -11.95 -15.72
CA PHE A 76 -13.19 -12.34 -14.34
C PHE A 76 -12.05 -11.54 -13.69
N ARG A 77 -12.36 -10.96 -12.53
CA ARG A 77 -11.44 -10.17 -11.74
C ARG A 77 -10.42 -11.07 -11.02
N THR A 78 -9.15 -10.73 -11.12
CA THR A 78 -8.10 -11.30 -10.25
C THR A 78 -8.06 -10.56 -8.92
N ARG A 79 -7.44 -11.15 -7.89
CA ARG A 79 -7.21 -10.45 -6.61
C ARG A 79 -6.30 -9.24 -6.77
N LEU A 80 -5.40 -9.25 -7.74
CA LEU A 80 -4.55 -8.10 -8.05
C LEU A 80 -5.38 -6.90 -8.53
N THR A 81 -6.27 -7.11 -9.50
CA THR A 81 -7.14 -6.03 -10.01
C THR A 81 -8.09 -5.53 -8.93
N HIS A 82 -8.64 -6.43 -8.11
CA HIS A 82 -9.43 -6.05 -6.94
C HIS A 82 -8.65 -5.16 -5.97
N SER A 83 -7.44 -5.54 -5.59
CA SER A 83 -6.61 -4.75 -4.68
C SER A 83 -6.29 -3.35 -5.22
N LEU A 84 -6.08 -3.23 -6.54
CA LEU A 84 -5.86 -1.93 -7.19
C LEU A 84 -7.11 -1.05 -7.16
N GLU A 85 -8.29 -1.60 -7.42
CA GLU A 85 -9.56 -0.86 -7.36
C GLU A 85 -9.88 -0.41 -5.93
N VAL A 86 -9.69 -1.30 -4.94
CA VAL A 86 -9.86 -0.96 -3.52
C VAL A 86 -8.90 0.17 -3.12
N ALA A 87 -7.64 0.12 -3.57
CA ALA A 87 -6.65 1.17 -3.30
C ALA A 87 -7.06 2.52 -3.89
N GLN A 88 -7.61 2.54 -5.11
CA GLN A 88 -8.12 3.76 -5.75
C GLN A 88 -9.28 4.38 -4.94
N ILE A 89 -10.22 3.55 -4.50
CA ILE A 89 -11.35 4.00 -3.67
C ILE A 89 -10.85 4.51 -2.32
N ALA A 90 -9.97 3.75 -1.66
CA ALA A 90 -9.39 4.12 -0.38
C ALA A 90 -8.68 5.48 -0.43
N ARG A 91 -7.89 5.75 -1.48
CA ARG A 91 -7.29 7.07 -1.69
C ARG A 91 -8.32 8.18 -1.78
N SER A 92 -9.39 7.96 -2.56
CA SER A 92 -10.46 8.95 -2.74
C SER A 92 -11.17 9.25 -1.41
N VAL A 93 -11.43 8.22 -0.59
CA VAL A 93 -12.00 8.37 0.75
C VAL A 93 -11.05 9.11 1.69
N CYS A 94 -9.76 8.72 1.71
CA CYS A 94 -8.75 9.40 2.52
C CYS A 94 -8.65 10.89 2.16
N ARG A 95 -8.65 11.22 0.88
CA ARG A 95 -8.64 12.61 0.40
C ARG A 95 -9.87 13.38 0.88
N TYR A 96 -11.05 12.82 0.74
CA TYR A 96 -12.29 13.45 1.17
C TYR A 96 -12.32 13.70 2.68
N LEU A 97 -11.84 12.73 3.46
CA LEU A 97 -11.77 12.81 4.93
C LEU A 97 -10.53 13.55 5.44
N ARG A 98 -9.67 14.07 4.57
CA ARG A 98 -8.38 14.69 4.91
C ARG A 98 -7.47 13.79 5.75
N LEU A 99 -7.46 12.50 5.43
CA LEU A 99 -6.55 11.49 5.97
C LEU A 99 -5.32 11.32 5.07
N ASN A 100 -4.32 10.59 5.55
CA ASN A 100 -3.13 10.30 4.75
C ASN A 100 -3.44 9.33 3.61
N GLU A 101 -3.42 9.82 2.36
CA GLU A 101 -3.73 9.04 1.17
C GLU A 101 -2.72 7.91 0.93
N GLU A 102 -1.44 8.15 1.20
CA GLU A 102 -0.36 7.18 0.95
C GLU A 102 -0.46 5.98 1.89
N MET A 103 -0.80 6.25 3.16
CA MET A 103 -1.04 5.20 4.14
C MET A 103 -2.31 4.41 3.78
N GLY A 104 -3.39 5.09 3.44
CA GLY A 104 -4.65 4.44 3.03
C GLY A 104 -4.48 3.55 1.79
N GLU A 105 -3.75 4.03 0.79
CA GLU A 105 -3.39 3.26 -0.41
C GLU A 105 -2.55 2.04 -0.07
N GLY A 106 -1.51 2.21 0.76
CA GLY A 106 -0.63 1.12 1.17
C GLY A 106 -1.38 0.01 1.91
N LEU A 107 -2.26 0.38 2.85
CA LEU A 107 -3.11 -0.59 3.58
C LEU A 107 -4.07 -1.33 2.64
N ALA A 108 -4.70 -0.59 1.71
CA ALA A 108 -5.60 -1.17 0.73
C ALA A 108 -4.89 -2.14 -0.22
N LEU A 109 -3.67 -1.85 -0.66
CA LEU A 109 -2.85 -2.77 -1.47
C LEU A 109 -2.42 -4.01 -0.68
N ALA A 110 -2.24 -3.89 0.63
CA ALA A 110 -1.77 -4.98 1.47
C ALA A 110 -2.88 -5.93 1.96
N HIS A 111 -4.15 -5.54 1.91
CA HIS A 111 -5.25 -6.25 2.60
C HIS A 111 -5.41 -7.71 2.18
N ASP A 112 -5.10 -8.03 0.92
CA ASP A 112 -5.23 -9.38 0.35
C ASP A 112 -3.90 -10.17 0.34
N LEU A 113 -2.80 -9.58 0.86
CA LEU A 113 -1.52 -10.26 0.94
C LEU A 113 -1.62 -11.48 1.87
N GLY A 114 -1.11 -12.62 1.40
CA GLY A 114 -1.12 -13.85 2.20
C GLY A 114 -2.44 -14.64 2.12
N HIS A 115 -3.48 -14.12 1.47
CA HIS A 115 -4.74 -14.88 1.30
C HIS A 115 -4.47 -16.22 0.61
N PRO A 116 -4.89 -17.36 1.20
CA PRO A 116 -4.62 -18.69 0.63
C PRO A 116 -5.47 -18.96 -0.61
N PRO A 117 -5.10 -19.93 -1.44
CA PRO A 117 -5.99 -20.43 -2.49
C PRO A 117 -7.27 -21.03 -1.86
N PHE A 118 -8.36 -20.99 -2.60
CA PHE A 118 -9.68 -21.47 -2.18
C PHE A 118 -10.39 -20.68 -1.08
N GLY A 119 -9.95 -19.42 -0.81
CA GLY A 119 -10.63 -18.50 0.09
C GLY A 119 -10.70 -19.01 1.53
N HIS A 120 -11.86 -18.81 2.18
CA HIS A 120 -12.07 -19.22 3.57
C HIS A 120 -11.94 -20.72 3.79
N ALA A 121 -12.37 -21.55 2.83
CA ALA A 121 -12.18 -23.01 2.94
C ALA A 121 -10.68 -23.39 3.01
N GLY A 122 -9.82 -22.68 2.26
CA GLY A 122 -8.38 -22.85 2.33
C GLY A 122 -7.79 -22.35 3.67
N GLU A 123 -8.32 -21.26 4.22
CA GLU A 123 -7.90 -20.77 5.55
C GLU A 123 -8.27 -21.77 6.65
N ASP A 124 -9.47 -22.31 6.63
CA ASP A 124 -9.93 -23.28 7.62
C ASP A 124 -9.10 -24.57 7.57
N ALA A 125 -8.86 -25.10 6.36
CA ALA A 125 -7.99 -26.27 6.18
C ALA A 125 -6.55 -26.02 6.65
N LEU A 126 -6.00 -24.81 6.45
CA LEU A 126 -4.68 -24.47 6.94
C LEU A 126 -4.64 -24.33 8.47
N LYS A 127 -5.68 -23.75 9.09
CA LYS A 127 -5.78 -23.66 10.55
C LYS A 127 -5.80 -25.04 11.20
N GLU A 128 -6.56 -25.99 10.64
CA GLU A 128 -6.65 -27.37 11.14
C GLU A 128 -5.32 -28.14 11.02
N THR A 129 -4.48 -27.77 10.05
CA THR A 129 -3.22 -28.48 9.78
C THR A 129 -1.98 -27.85 10.44
N MET A 130 -2.08 -26.63 10.97
CA MET A 130 -0.99 -25.86 11.54
C MET A 130 -0.98 -25.84 13.09
N GLU A 131 -1.75 -26.69 13.76
CA GLU A 131 -1.69 -26.89 15.22
C GLU A 131 -0.45 -27.70 15.67
#